data_79a7b7d1c975b549100555da5e4cc33a
#
_entry.id   79a7b7d1c975b549100555da5e4cc33a
#
_cell.length_a   1.000
_cell.length_b   1.000
_cell.length_c   1.000
_cell.angle_alpha   90.00
_cell.angle_beta   90.00
_cell.angle_gamma   90.00
#
_symmetry.space_group_name_H-M   'P 1'
#
loop_
_entity.id
_entity.type
_entity.pdbx_description
1 polymer ?
#
loop_
_entity_poly.entity_id
_entity_poly.type
_entity_poly.pdbx_seq_one_letter_code
_entity_poly.pdbx_strand_id
1 'polypeptide(L)'
;VTGNFDHWNIDYVKLDEYHNSSDTSFLNDVAFVRNTPQILKRYREMPWIHFVNDMTQEINDSLDIILRNNTDIIQSIDYRYDVYNENGNLTYHYPVLGGNNSTRNVDVPPYYYIDTGTYAFNSPPIMIDDQIFLVSSADSAEFIFRNSINTEPSDFKNNDTVFHLQRFYSHFAYDDGSAESAYGINVQGAKLAYKFKLNRPDTLRIVQMKFVEMHEDLTSNKFALTIWDNNNGDPGQEVYKDTVEIEYKDRGKFTN
;
A
#
# COMPACT_ATOMS: atom_id res chain seq x y z
N VAL A 1 30.77 -0.86 -14.75
CA VAL A 1 29.53 -1.64 -14.76
C VAL A 1 28.55 -0.85 -13.91
N THR A 2 27.69 -0.09 -14.55
CA THR A 2 26.57 0.58 -13.90
C THR A 2 25.56 -0.50 -13.56
N GLY A 3 25.35 -0.75 -12.27
CA GLY A 3 24.30 -1.66 -11.82
C GLY A 3 22.92 -1.06 -12.13
N ASN A 4 21.94 -1.91 -12.43
CA ASN A 4 20.54 -1.53 -12.64
C ASN A 4 19.85 -1.04 -11.36
N PHE A 5 20.60 -0.45 -10.42
CA PHE A 5 20.08 0.03 -9.14
C PHE A 5 19.89 1.55 -9.10
N ASP A 6 20.26 2.26 -10.17
CA ASP A 6 20.03 3.70 -10.26
C ASP A 6 18.59 3.95 -10.77
N HIS A 7 17.66 4.14 -9.85
CA HIS A 7 16.32 4.57 -10.18
C HIS A 7 16.26 6.10 -10.19
N TRP A 8 15.83 6.67 -11.30
CA TRP A 8 15.52 8.08 -11.42
C TRP A 8 14.01 8.25 -11.23
N ASN A 9 13.63 8.82 -10.12
CA ASN A 9 12.24 9.22 -9.88
C ASN A 9 12.07 10.66 -10.35
N ILE A 10 11.32 10.87 -11.42
CA ILE A 10 10.90 12.20 -11.86
C ILE A 10 9.55 12.47 -11.22
N ASP A 11 9.56 13.25 -10.17
CA ASP A 11 8.38 13.58 -9.41
C ASP A 11 7.63 14.76 -10.05
N TYR A 12 8.39 15.60 -10.78
CA TYR A 12 7.86 16.86 -11.25
C TYR A 12 8.63 17.41 -12.44
N VAL A 13 7.90 17.87 -13.46
CA VAL A 13 8.44 18.59 -14.62
C VAL A 13 7.68 19.90 -14.79
N LYS A 14 8.36 21.04 -14.56
CA LYS A 14 7.81 22.38 -14.81
C LYS A 14 8.17 22.81 -16.24
N LEU A 15 7.17 23.17 -17.03
CA LEU A 15 7.30 23.84 -18.30
C LEU A 15 6.77 25.25 -18.15
N ASP A 16 7.61 26.25 -18.42
CA ASP A 16 7.24 27.66 -18.32
C ASP A 16 7.74 28.43 -19.54
N GLU A 17 7.04 29.50 -19.90
CA GLU A 17 7.35 30.34 -21.06
C GLU A 17 8.66 31.14 -20.85
N TYR A 18 8.96 31.50 -19.61
CA TYR A 18 10.16 32.24 -19.23
C TYR A 18 10.97 31.44 -18.21
N HIS A 19 12.06 30.86 -18.66
CA HIS A 19 12.94 30.07 -17.83
C HIS A 19 14.35 30.67 -17.79
N ASN A 20 14.79 31.09 -16.60
CA ASN A 20 16.18 31.51 -16.39
C ASN A 20 16.70 30.94 -15.08
N SER A 21 18.03 30.96 -14.91
CA SER A 21 18.71 30.42 -13.72
C SER A 21 18.39 31.14 -12.41
N SER A 22 17.67 32.25 -12.48
CA SER A 22 17.22 33.06 -11.34
C SER A 22 15.73 32.83 -11.02
N ASP A 23 15.05 31.93 -11.73
CA ASP A 23 13.65 31.61 -11.46
C ASP A 23 13.55 30.79 -10.17
N THR A 24 13.30 31.51 -9.07
CA THR A 24 13.09 30.96 -7.73
C THR A 24 11.61 30.86 -7.38
N SER A 25 10.72 30.95 -8.40
CA SER A 25 9.30 30.86 -8.15
C SER A 25 8.94 29.49 -7.61
N PHE A 26 8.42 29.46 -6.42
CA PHE A 26 7.89 28.26 -5.79
C PHE A 26 6.58 27.86 -6.48
N LEU A 27 6.36 26.58 -6.58
CA LEU A 27 5.04 26.07 -6.94
C LEU A 27 4.08 26.32 -5.79
N ASN A 28 2.95 26.91 -6.10
CA ASN A 28 1.87 27.01 -5.12
C ASN A 28 1.11 25.68 -5.10
N ASP A 29 1.64 24.71 -4.35
CA ASP A 29 1.14 23.35 -4.32
C ASP A 29 1.45 22.67 -2.99
N VAL A 30 0.42 22.10 -2.35
CA VAL A 30 0.54 21.18 -1.22
C VAL A 30 -0.09 19.86 -1.63
N ALA A 31 0.67 18.79 -1.62
CA ALA A 31 0.26 17.53 -2.19
C ALA A 31 0.52 16.33 -1.27
N PHE A 32 -0.21 15.25 -1.50
CA PHE A 32 0.19 13.92 -1.00
C PHE A 32 1.41 13.43 -1.77
N VAL A 33 2.42 12.97 -1.06
CA VAL A 33 3.66 12.42 -1.66
C VAL A 33 3.43 11.01 -2.23
N ARG A 34 2.48 10.28 -1.67
CA ARG A 34 2.15 8.92 -2.08
C ARG A 34 0.66 8.65 -1.90
N ASN A 35 0.19 7.58 -2.51
CA ASN A 35 -1.17 7.07 -2.29
C ASN A 35 -1.43 6.76 -0.81
N THR A 36 -2.69 6.64 -0.45
CA THR A 36 -3.10 6.18 0.88
C THR A 36 -2.37 4.88 1.23
N PRO A 37 -1.70 4.82 2.39
CA PRO A 37 -0.98 3.62 2.79
C PRO A 37 -1.93 2.45 3.03
N GLN A 38 -1.36 1.26 3.00
CA GLN A 38 -2.09 0.04 3.35
C GLN A 38 -2.56 0.11 4.80
N ILE A 39 -3.77 -0.41 5.04
CA ILE A 39 -4.39 -0.42 6.36
C ILE A 39 -4.06 -1.66 7.19
N LEU A 40 -3.68 -2.75 6.53
CA LEU A 40 -3.29 -4.00 7.20
C LEU A 40 -1.82 -3.97 7.60
N LYS A 41 -1.51 -4.55 8.79
CA LYS A 41 -0.14 -4.61 9.34
C LYS A 41 0.79 -5.54 8.57
N ARG A 42 0.26 -6.64 8.01
CA ARG A 42 1.07 -7.74 7.47
C ARG A 42 0.81 -8.06 6.01
N TYR A 43 -0.43 -8.00 5.59
CA TYR A 43 -0.86 -8.42 4.28
C TYR A 43 -1.37 -7.23 3.46
N ARG A 44 -1.24 -7.31 2.17
CA ARG A 44 -1.94 -6.40 1.28
C ARG A 44 -3.42 -6.74 1.18
N GLU A 45 -3.71 -8.02 1.07
CA GLU A 45 -5.06 -8.58 1.09
C GLU A 45 -5.09 -9.82 1.99
N MET A 46 -6.22 -10.09 2.62
CA MET A 46 -6.44 -11.29 3.43
C MET A 46 -7.91 -11.73 3.36
N PRO A 47 -8.22 -13.02 3.64
CA PRO A 47 -9.60 -13.46 3.64
C PRO A 47 -10.44 -12.74 4.70
N TRP A 48 -11.65 -12.35 4.30
CA TRP A 48 -12.59 -11.66 5.19
C TRP A 48 -12.84 -12.41 6.49
N ILE A 49 -13.03 -13.72 6.40
CA ILE A 49 -13.27 -14.59 7.55
C ILE A 49 -12.09 -14.66 8.54
N HIS A 50 -10.86 -14.45 8.07
CA HIS A 50 -9.67 -14.34 8.93
C HIS A 50 -9.56 -12.95 9.55
N PHE A 51 -9.90 -11.92 8.78
CA PHE A 51 -9.86 -10.55 9.25
C PHE A 51 -10.84 -10.29 10.38
N VAL A 52 -12.12 -10.65 10.20
CA VAL A 52 -13.15 -10.43 11.24
C VAL A 52 -12.89 -11.23 12.51
N ASN A 53 -12.11 -12.30 12.44
CA ASN A 53 -11.78 -13.12 13.61
C ASN A 53 -10.75 -12.43 14.54
N ASP A 54 -9.92 -11.51 14.02
CA ASP A 54 -8.91 -10.80 14.81
C ASP A 54 -8.54 -9.44 14.19
N MET A 55 -9.54 -8.58 13.98
CA MET A 55 -9.40 -7.27 13.31
C MET A 55 -8.33 -6.40 13.97
N THR A 56 -8.30 -6.36 15.31
CA THR A 56 -7.38 -5.50 16.08
C THR A 56 -5.91 -5.83 15.86
N GLN A 57 -5.60 -7.09 15.60
CA GLN A 57 -4.22 -7.53 15.33
C GLN A 57 -3.80 -7.30 13.88
N GLU A 58 -4.76 -7.19 12.96
CA GLU A 58 -4.50 -7.08 11.54
C GLU A 58 -4.44 -5.64 11.05
N ILE A 59 -5.18 -4.71 11.65
CA ILE A 59 -5.25 -3.31 11.25
C ILE A 59 -4.12 -2.48 11.89
N ASN A 60 -3.55 -1.55 11.13
CA ASN A 60 -2.68 -0.51 11.65
C ASN A 60 -3.46 0.43 12.58
N ASP A 61 -2.78 0.95 13.59
CA ASP A 61 -3.40 1.85 14.56
C ASP A 61 -3.71 3.23 13.95
N SER A 62 -3.02 3.58 12.87
CA SER A 62 -3.17 4.88 12.19
C SER A 62 -2.72 4.81 10.73
N LEU A 63 -3.19 5.77 9.93
CA LEU A 63 -2.71 6.01 8.57
C LEU A 63 -1.41 6.81 8.58
N ASP A 64 -0.42 6.38 7.85
CA ASP A 64 0.85 7.10 7.66
C ASP A 64 0.73 8.03 6.44
N ILE A 65 0.30 9.26 6.68
CA ILE A 65 0.07 10.28 5.64
C ILE A 65 1.30 11.17 5.52
N ILE A 66 1.79 11.33 4.31
CA ILE A 66 2.93 12.18 4.00
C ILE A 66 2.52 13.25 3.00
N LEU A 67 2.78 14.50 3.37
CA LEU A 67 2.50 15.70 2.58
C LEU A 67 3.81 16.38 2.18
N ARG A 68 3.76 17.16 1.11
CA ARG A 68 4.81 18.07 0.70
C ARG A 68 4.21 19.43 0.38
N ASN A 69 4.79 20.46 0.94
CA ASN A 69 4.45 21.84 0.64
C ASN A 69 5.56 22.44 -0.23
N ASN A 70 5.26 22.72 -1.48
CA ASN A 70 6.19 23.29 -2.46
C ASN A 70 6.21 24.83 -2.44
N THR A 71 5.41 25.47 -1.57
CA THR A 71 5.44 26.94 -1.39
C THR A 71 6.58 27.38 -0.50
N ASP A 72 6.77 28.68 -0.40
CA ASP A 72 7.79 29.32 0.46
C ASP A 72 7.28 29.69 1.85
N ILE A 73 6.01 29.44 2.15
CA ILE A 73 5.37 29.76 3.43
C ILE A 73 4.68 28.51 4.00
N ILE A 74 4.39 28.55 5.30
CA ILE A 74 3.56 27.55 5.95
C ILE A 74 2.15 27.61 5.32
N GLN A 75 1.64 26.47 4.88
CA GLN A 75 0.28 26.33 4.38
C GLN A 75 -0.59 25.64 5.41
N SER A 76 -1.69 26.29 5.78
CA SER A 76 -2.72 25.71 6.63
C SER A 76 -3.73 25.00 5.74
N ILE A 77 -3.86 23.68 5.90
CA ILE A 77 -4.74 22.84 5.11
C ILE A 77 -5.81 22.20 5.97
N ASP A 78 -6.91 21.87 5.36
CA ASP A 78 -7.97 21.07 5.97
C ASP A 78 -7.90 19.62 5.48
N TYR A 79 -7.56 18.71 6.37
CA TYR A 79 -7.46 17.28 6.09
C TYR A 79 -8.69 16.50 6.56
N ARG A 80 -9.08 15.51 5.77
CA ARG A 80 -10.04 14.48 6.15
C ARG A 80 -9.77 13.15 5.47
N TYR A 81 -10.30 12.05 6.01
CA TYR A 81 -10.46 10.82 5.27
C TYR A 81 -11.86 10.23 5.44
N ASP A 82 -12.30 9.57 4.38
CA ASP A 82 -13.59 8.92 4.29
C ASP A 82 -13.38 7.43 3.96
N VAL A 83 -14.21 6.55 4.52
CA VAL A 83 -14.23 5.13 4.19
C VAL A 83 -15.57 4.79 3.56
N TYR A 84 -15.52 4.20 2.38
CA TYR A 84 -16.69 3.76 1.65
C TYR A 84 -16.69 2.24 1.53
N ASN A 85 -17.86 1.63 1.62
CA ASN A 85 -18.02 0.20 1.34
C ASN A 85 -18.15 -0.06 -0.17
N GLU A 86 -18.24 -1.34 -0.54
CA GLU A 86 -18.41 -1.83 -1.92
C GLU A 86 -19.62 -1.23 -2.67
N ASN A 87 -20.65 -0.80 -1.94
CA ASN A 87 -21.84 -0.16 -2.50
C ASN A 87 -21.70 1.37 -2.62
N GLY A 88 -20.51 1.92 -2.30
CA GLY A 88 -20.26 3.36 -2.31
C GLY A 88 -20.88 4.13 -1.15
N ASN A 89 -21.39 3.45 -0.12
CA ASN A 89 -21.92 4.10 1.07
C ASN A 89 -20.77 4.51 1.99
N LEU A 90 -20.83 5.74 2.50
CA LEU A 90 -19.92 6.24 3.52
C LEU A 90 -20.17 5.46 4.82
N THR A 91 -19.16 4.72 5.29
CA THR A 91 -19.23 3.94 6.54
C THR A 91 -18.49 4.62 7.68
N TYR A 92 -17.51 5.47 7.37
CA TYR A 92 -16.73 6.19 8.37
C TYR A 92 -16.20 7.50 7.81
N HIS A 93 -16.05 8.50 8.70
CA HIS A 93 -15.48 9.80 8.40
C HIS A 93 -14.55 10.26 9.54
N TYR A 94 -13.40 10.80 9.18
CA TYR A 94 -12.46 11.42 10.11
C TYR A 94 -12.22 12.89 9.73
N PRO A 95 -12.24 13.82 10.68
CA PRO A 95 -12.49 13.65 12.11
C PRO A 95 -13.96 13.37 12.43
N VAL A 96 -14.20 12.55 13.45
CA VAL A 96 -15.57 12.12 13.86
C VAL A 96 -16.39 13.27 14.41
N LEU A 97 -15.74 14.20 15.11
CA LEU A 97 -16.41 15.36 15.70
C LEU A 97 -16.70 16.41 14.63
N GLY A 98 -17.96 16.84 14.54
CA GLY A 98 -18.42 17.86 13.59
C GLY A 98 -19.25 17.32 12.42
N GLY A 99 -19.49 16.00 12.35
CA GLY A 99 -20.28 15.36 11.29
C GLY A 99 -19.49 15.10 10.02
N ASN A 100 -20.15 14.54 9.00
CA ASN A 100 -19.53 14.02 7.77
C ASN A 100 -18.82 15.06 6.86
N ASN A 101 -18.85 16.33 7.21
CA ASN A 101 -18.16 17.41 6.49
C ASN A 101 -17.05 18.05 7.33
N SER A 102 -16.76 17.52 8.51
CA SER A 102 -15.72 18.07 9.37
C SER A 102 -14.32 17.81 8.78
N THR A 103 -13.38 18.69 9.11
CA THR A 103 -12.00 18.61 8.68
C THR A 103 -11.07 18.83 9.89
N ARG A 104 -9.84 18.35 9.78
CA ARG A 104 -8.77 18.64 10.72
C ARG A 104 -7.81 19.61 10.08
N ASN A 105 -7.67 20.79 10.70
CA ASN A 105 -6.69 21.76 10.24
C ASN A 105 -5.26 21.32 10.59
N VAL A 106 -4.34 21.48 9.64
CA VAL A 106 -2.93 21.10 9.74
C VAL A 106 -2.06 22.15 9.08
N ASP A 107 -1.04 22.60 9.78
CA ASP A 107 -0.02 23.52 9.26
C ASP A 107 1.13 22.71 8.66
N VAL A 108 1.32 22.80 7.35
CA VAL A 108 2.38 22.10 6.62
C VAL A 108 3.49 23.10 6.28
N PRO A 109 4.69 22.93 6.88
CA PRO A 109 5.82 23.81 6.60
C PRO A 109 6.37 23.61 5.18
N PRO A 110 7.04 24.62 4.59
CA PRO A 110 7.72 24.49 3.32
C PRO A 110 8.71 23.31 3.29
N TYR A 111 8.82 22.62 2.17
CA TYR A 111 9.66 21.41 2.05
C TYR A 111 11.13 21.64 2.40
N TYR A 112 11.67 22.82 2.12
CA TYR A 112 13.08 23.15 2.40
C TYR A 112 13.39 23.44 3.87
N TYR A 113 12.38 23.55 4.74
CA TYR A 113 12.54 23.60 6.19
C TYR A 113 12.59 22.22 6.85
N ILE A 114 12.40 21.17 6.07
CA ILE A 114 12.35 19.79 6.55
C ILE A 114 13.48 19.01 5.90
N ASP A 115 14.35 18.39 6.68
CA ASP A 115 15.52 17.65 6.20
C ASP A 115 15.16 16.58 5.14
N THR A 116 14.00 15.95 5.30
CA THR A 116 13.50 14.92 4.36
C THR A 116 12.73 15.51 3.17
N GLY A 117 12.49 16.84 3.16
CA GLY A 117 11.65 17.49 2.14
C GLY A 117 10.15 17.13 2.18
N THR A 118 9.72 16.39 3.19
CA THR A 118 8.34 15.92 3.34
C THR A 118 7.86 16.05 4.77
N TYR A 119 6.58 16.35 4.96
CA TYR A 119 5.94 16.48 6.26
C TYR A 119 5.15 15.19 6.56
N ALA A 120 5.62 14.44 7.56
CA ALA A 120 4.87 13.31 8.08
C ALA A 120 3.73 13.85 8.95
N PHE A 121 2.53 13.79 8.42
CA PHE A 121 1.33 14.10 9.16
C PHE A 121 1.07 12.96 10.14
N ASN A 122 1.33 13.22 11.43
CA ASN A 122 1.10 12.24 12.51
C ASN A 122 -0.38 11.88 12.61
N SER A 123 -0.74 11.07 11.75
CA SER A 123 -1.53 9.88 11.77
C SER A 123 -2.94 10.08 12.31
N PRO A 124 -3.91 10.30 11.42
CA PRO A 124 -5.29 10.05 11.82
C PRO A 124 -5.39 8.59 12.27
N PRO A 125 -5.94 8.34 13.47
CA PRO A 125 -6.14 6.97 13.92
C PRO A 125 -7.07 6.24 12.95
N ILE A 126 -6.74 5.00 12.61
CA ILE A 126 -7.71 4.09 12.00
C ILE A 126 -8.57 3.61 13.17
N MET A 127 -9.75 4.19 13.28
CA MET A 127 -10.70 3.72 14.29
C MET A 127 -11.17 2.33 13.86
N ILE A 128 -10.81 1.34 14.65
CA ILE A 128 -11.44 0.02 14.60
C ILE A 128 -12.78 0.19 15.29
N ASP A 129 -13.67 0.88 14.63
CA ASP A 129 -15.07 0.81 15.01
C ASP A 129 -15.65 -0.38 14.27
N ASP A 130 -16.28 -1.28 15.00
CA ASP A 130 -17.09 -2.36 14.43
C ASP A 130 -18.03 -1.81 13.35
N GLN A 131 -18.40 -0.53 13.43
CA GLN A 131 -19.24 0.17 12.47
C GLN A 131 -18.64 0.25 11.06
N ILE A 132 -17.32 0.41 10.91
CA ILE A 132 -16.69 0.49 9.58
C ILE A 132 -16.79 -0.86 8.86
N PHE A 133 -16.57 -1.94 9.61
CA PHE A 133 -16.48 -3.30 9.09
C PHE A 133 -17.72 -4.14 9.36
N LEU A 134 -18.76 -3.59 9.99
CA LEU A 134 -20.06 -4.24 10.17
C LEU A 134 -20.85 -4.34 8.85
N VAL A 135 -20.18 -4.74 7.80
CA VAL A 135 -20.83 -4.89 6.51
C VAL A 135 -20.88 -6.35 6.15
N SER A 136 -22.04 -6.93 6.39
CA SER A 136 -22.47 -8.18 5.79
C SER A 136 -21.93 -9.51 6.36
N SER A 137 -22.81 -10.49 6.32
CA SER A 137 -22.56 -11.93 6.37
C SER A 137 -21.87 -12.49 5.12
N ALA A 138 -21.27 -11.65 4.29
CA ALA A 138 -20.61 -12.05 3.06
C ALA A 138 -19.23 -12.66 3.34
N ASP A 139 -18.77 -13.52 2.43
CA ASP A 139 -17.46 -14.16 2.48
C ASP A 139 -16.33 -13.23 2.03
N SER A 140 -16.66 -12.02 1.58
CA SER A 140 -15.72 -11.01 1.07
C SER A 140 -16.22 -9.60 1.34
N ALA A 141 -15.30 -8.62 1.36
CA ALA A 141 -15.64 -7.21 1.50
C ALA A 141 -14.60 -6.33 0.80
N GLU A 142 -15.02 -5.14 0.37
CA GLU A 142 -14.14 -4.10 -0.18
C GLU A 142 -14.41 -2.77 0.52
N PHE A 143 -13.33 -2.02 0.80
CA PHE A 143 -13.41 -0.69 1.37
C PHE A 143 -12.47 0.26 0.62
N ILE A 144 -12.98 1.44 0.31
CA ILE A 144 -12.19 2.53 -0.28
C ILE A 144 -11.88 3.54 0.81
N PHE A 145 -10.61 3.70 1.12
CA PHE A 145 -10.09 4.77 1.97
C PHE A 145 -9.71 5.95 1.08
N ARG A 146 -10.43 7.03 1.20
CA ARG A 146 -10.20 8.27 0.47
C ARG A 146 -9.64 9.32 1.42
N ASN A 147 -8.40 9.74 1.21
CA ASN A 147 -7.79 10.86 1.92
C ASN A 147 -7.88 12.10 1.05
N SER A 148 -8.24 13.23 1.62
CA SER A 148 -8.32 14.50 0.92
C SER A 148 -7.83 15.65 1.78
N ILE A 149 -7.20 16.62 1.12
CA ILE A 149 -6.85 17.92 1.67
C ILE A 149 -7.63 18.99 0.93
N ASN A 150 -7.93 20.08 1.65
CA ASN A 150 -8.44 21.30 1.05
C ASN A 150 -7.44 22.41 1.35
N THR A 151 -6.97 23.02 0.30
CA THR A 151 -5.91 24.01 0.28
C THR A 151 -6.42 25.33 -0.29
N GLU A 152 -5.59 26.36 -0.32
CA GLU A 152 -5.94 27.66 -0.90
C GLU A 152 -6.37 27.54 -2.39
N PRO A 153 -7.20 28.47 -2.89
CA PRO A 153 -7.75 28.38 -4.26
C PRO A 153 -6.72 28.37 -5.39
N SER A 154 -5.52 28.91 -5.15
CA SER A 154 -4.43 28.97 -6.13
C SER A 154 -3.60 27.70 -6.23
N ASP A 155 -3.88 26.73 -5.39
CA ASP A 155 -3.21 25.45 -5.33
C ASP A 155 -3.65 24.49 -6.47
N PHE A 156 -2.78 23.54 -6.84
CA PHE A 156 -3.05 22.54 -7.86
C PHE A 156 -3.89 21.39 -7.29
N LYS A 157 -5.17 21.38 -7.57
CA LYS A 157 -6.16 20.50 -6.92
C LYS A 157 -6.16 19.03 -7.34
N ASN A 158 -5.45 18.65 -8.41
CA ASN A 158 -5.51 17.28 -8.94
C ASN A 158 -4.80 16.24 -8.06
N ASN A 159 -3.93 16.67 -7.16
CA ASN A 159 -3.15 15.84 -6.24
C ASN A 159 -3.62 15.96 -4.77
N ASP A 160 -4.75 16.63 -4.56
CA ASP A 160 -5.38 16.85 -3.23
C ASP A 160 -6.16 15.63 -2.72
N THR A 161 -6.24 14.56 -3.49
CA THR A 161 -7.00 13.37 -3.11
C THR A 161 -6.26 12.10 -3.51
N VAL A 162 -6.11 11.19 -2.56
CA VAL A 162 -5.50 9.87 -2.76
C VAL A 162 -6.39 8.77 -2.19
N PHE A 163 -6.26 7.58 -2.74
CA PHE A 163 -7.12 6.45 -2.43
C PHE A 163 -6.32 5.20 -2.08
N HIS A 164 -6.93 4.34 -1.28
CA HIS A 164 -6.53 2.96 -1.10
C HIS A 164 -7.76 2.07 -1.18
N LEU A 165 -7.71 1.05 -2.04
CA LEU A 165 -8.73 0.01 -2.10
C LEU A 165 -8.25 -1.18 -1.28
N GLN A 166 -8.87 -1.41 -0.14
CA GLN A 166 -8.64 -2.58 0.69
C GLN A 166 -9.62 -3.69 0.32
N ARG A 167 -9.07 -4.82 -0.08
CA ARG A 167 -9.85 -6.01 -0.41
C ARG A 167 -9.68 -7.10 0.64
N PHE A 168 -10.79 -7.77 0.90
CA PHE A 168 -10.87 -8.93 1.77
C PHE A 168 -11.60 -10.04 1.01
N TYR A 169 -10.85 -10.89 0.32
CA TYR A 169 -11.41 -11.97 -0.49
C TYR A 169 -11.16 -13.34 0.16
N SER A 170 -10.68 -14.30 -0.63
CA SER A 170 -10.43 -15.68 -0.20
C SER A 170 -8.95 -16.03 -0.15
N HIS A 171 -8.04 -15.06 -0.23
CA HIS A 171 -6.60 -15.28 -0.29
C HIS A 171 -5.82 -14.29 0.58
N PHE A 172 -4.60 -14.67 0.93
CA PHE A 172 -3.61 -13.80 1.53
C PHE A 172 -2.67 -13.32 0.43
N ALA A 173 -2.40 -12.03 0.36
CA ALA A 173 -1.41 -11.45 -0.55
C ALA A 173 -0.45 -10.52 0.22
N TYR A 174 0.83 -10.61 -0.10
CA TYR A 174 1.84 -9.63 0.29
C TYR A 174 2.06 -8.58 -0.79
N ASP A 175 1.81 -8.95 -2.04
CA ASP A 175 2.00 -8.15 -3.24
C ASP A 175 0.73 -7.36 -3.56
N ASP A 176 0.87 -6.16 -4.08
CA ASP A 176 -0.24 -5.28 -4.46
C ASP A 176 -0.60 -5.36 -5.96
N GLY A 177 0.07 -6.27 -6.69
CA GLY A 177 -0.10 -6.45 -8.13
C GLY A 177 0.90 -5.67 -8.98
N SER A 178 1.73 -4.80 -8.37
CA SER A 178 2.86 -4.12 -9.01
C SER A 178 4.18 -4.76 -8.60
N ALA A 179 5.16 -4.80 -9.49
CA ALA A 179 6.46 -5.39 -9.21
C ALA A 179 7.52 -4.29 -9.06
N GLU A 180 7.86 -3.92 -7.81
CA GLU A 180 8.93 -2.97 -7.52
C GLU A 180 10.30 -3.63 -7.50
N SER A 181 10.34 -4.89 -7.09
CA SER A 181 11.59 -5.66 -7.01
C SER A 181 11.34 -7.17 -7.17
N ALA A 182 12.37 -7.90 -7.56
CA ALA A 182 12.34 -9.35 -7.65
C ALA A 182 13.46 -9.97 -6.80
N TYR A 183 13.17 -11.09 -6.17
CA TYR A 183 14.16 -11.89 -5.46
C TYR A 183 14.66 -13.03 -6.35
N GLY A 184 15.97 -13.11 -6.53
CA GLY A 184 16.62 -14.21 -7.23
C GLY A 184 17.30 -15.17 -6.25
N ILE A 185 17.14 -16.47 -6.47
CA ILE A 185 17.91 -17.51 -5.78
C ILE A 185 18.94 -18.03 -6.79
N ASN A 186 20.21 -17.74 -6.53
CA ASN A 186 21.34 -18.09 -7.40
C ASN A 186 22.25 -19.18 -6.83
N VAL A 187 21.90 -19.75 -5.69
CA VAL A 187 22.67 -20.81 -5.03
C VAL A 187 21.86 -22.09 -5.01
N GLN A 188 22.45 -23.20 -5.47
CA GLN A 188 21.80 -24.50 -5.45
C GLN A 188 21.44 -24.91 -4.02
N GLY A 189 20.17 -25.29 -3.81
CA GLY A 189 19.65 -25.68 -2.51
C GLY A 189 19.25 -24.53 -1.59
N ALA A 190 19.42 -23.27 -2.02
CA ALA A 190 18.91 -22.13 -1.27
C ALA A 190 17.37 -22.16 -1.24
N LYS A 191 16.80 -21.60 -0.16
CA LYS A 191 15.37 -21.58 0.08
C LYS A 191 14.92 -20.17 0.41
N LEU A 192 13.75 -19.78 -0.09
CA LEU A 192 13.03 -18.58 0.31
C LEU A 192 11.72 -19.02 0.95
N ALA A 193 11.43 -18.54 2.15
CA ALA A 193 10.21 -18.88 2.85
C ALA A 193 9.42 -17.64 3.24
N TYR A 194 8.11 -17.69 3.04
CA TYR A 194 7.17 -16.69 3.51
C TYR A 194 6.29 -17.29 4.60
N LYS A 195 6.10 -16.56 5.70
CA LYS A 195 5.28 -16.98 6.82
C LYS A 195 3.88 -16.38 6.72
N PHE A 196 2.88 -17.25 6.71
CA PHE A 196 1.48 -16.85 6.81
C PHE A 196 0.95 -17.13 8.22
N LYS A 197 0.36 -16.12 8.85
CA LYS A 197 -0.35 -16.29 10.13
C LYS A 197 -1.84 -16.37 9.83
N LEU A 198 -2.42 -17.49 10.19
CA LEU A 198 -3.86 -17.73 10.10
C LEU A 198 -4.53 -17.35 11.41
N ASN A 199 -5.66 -16.63 11.36
CA ASN A 199 -6.43 -16.27 12.55
C ASN A 199 -7.49 -17.34 12.90
N ARG A 200 -7.63 -18.35 12.04
CA ARG A 200 -8.46 -19.55 12.24
C ARG A 200 -7.91 -20.71 11.40
N PRO A 201 -8.26 -21.97 11.74
CA PRO A 201 -7.95 -23.11 10.88
C PRO A 201 -8.54 -22.95 9.48
N ASP A 202 -7.74 -23.25 8.45
CA ASP A 202 -8.17 -23.19 7.04
C ASP A 202 -7.42 -24.23 6.20
N THR A 203 -7.82 -24.38 4.95
CA THR A 203 -7.22 -25.31 3.99
C THR A 203 -6.56 -24.54 2.85
N LEU A 204 -5.23 -24.68 2.74
CA LEU A 204 -4.50 -24.16 1.58
C LEU A 204 -4.89 -24.95 0.32
N ARG A 205 -5.38 -24.26 -0.70
CA ARG A 205 -5.82 -24.85 -1.97
C ARG A 205 -4.93 -24.47 -3.13
N ILE A 206 -4.45 -23.23 -3.15
CA ILE A 206 -3.71 -22.66 -4.28
C ILE A 206 -2.59 -21.79 -3.72
N VAL A 207 -1.43 -21.85 -4.37
CA VAL A 207 -0.33 -20.89 -4.19
C VAL A 207 -0.11 -20.22 -5.54
N GLN A 208 -0.15 -18.90 -5.54
CA GLN A 208 0.13 -18.10 -6.74
C GLN A 208 1.47 -17.38 -6.57
N MET A 209 2.31 -17.47 -7.58
CA MET A 209 3.61 -16.80 -7.62
C MET A 209 3.78 -16.07 -8.94
N LYS A 210 4.39 -14.88 -8.87
CA LYS A 210 4.75 -14.11 -10.05
C LYS A 210 6.23 -14.29 -10.31
N PHE A 211 6.57 -14.86 -11.45
CA PHE A 211 7.94 -14.95 -11.94
C PHE A 211 8.25 -13.78 -12.86
N VAL A 212 9.41 -13.18 -12.66
CA VAL A 212 9.93 -12.11 -13.54
C VAL A 212 10.81 -12.75 -14.59
N GLU A 213 10.55 -12.47 -15.86
CA GLU A 213 11.37 -12.88 -16.97
C GLU A 213 12.73 -12.19 -16.85
N MET A 214 13.78 -12.98 -16.66
CA MET A 214 15.17 -12.52 -16.61
C MET A 214 15.78 -12.57 -18.01
N HIS A 215 17.05 -12.17 -18.12
CA HIS A 215 17.79 -12.17 -19.39
C HIS A 215 18.01 -13.57 -19.98
N GLU A 216 17.91 -14.60 -19.14
CA GLU A 216 17.98 -16.00 -19.52
C GLU A 216 16.58 -16.65 -19.43
N ASP A 217 16.25 -17.47 -20.40
CA ASP A 217 15.03 -18.28 -20.37
C ASP A 217 15.18 -19.37 -19.30
N LEU A 218 14.40 -19.25 -18.23
CA LEU A 218 14.38 -20.20 -17.12
C LEU A 218 13.17 -21.14 -17.17
N THR A 219 12.41 -21.18 -18.25
CA THR A 219 11.19 -22.04 -18.36
C THR A 219 11.49 -23.53 -18.24
N SER A 220 12.74 -23.96 -18.53
CA SER A 220 13.19 -25.32 -18.29
C SER A 220 13.59 -25.63 -16.84
N ASN A 221 13.69 -24.58 -16.00
CA ASN A 221 14.08 -24.77 -14.62
C ASN A 221 12.88 -25.18 -13.77
N LYS A 222 13.17 -26.02 -12.78
CA LYS A 222 12.19 -26.49 -11.81
C LYS A 222 12.58 -26.00 -10.42
N PHE A 223 11.58 -25.68 -9.64
CA PHE A 223 11.76 -25.38 -8.23
C PHE A 223 10.86 -26.26 -7.37
N ALA A 224 11.21 -26.44 -6.11
CA ALA A 224 10.41 -27.18 -5.17
C ALA A 224 9.52 -26.20 -4.39
N LEU A 225 8.20 -26.28 -4.61
CA LEU A 225 7.21 -25.66 -3.74
C LEU A 225 7.08 -26.53 -2.49
N THR A 226 7.41 -25.98 -1.32
CA THR A 226 7.39 -26.73 -0.06
C THR A 226 6.57 -25.99 0.98
N ILE A 227 5.69 -26.69 1.66
CA ILE A 227 4.92 -26.19 2.81
C ILE A 227 5.50 -26.80 4.06
N TRP A 228 5.84 -25.96 5.02
CA TRP A 228 6.31 -26.37 6.35
C TRP A 228 5.31 -25.97 7.43
N ASP A 229 5.26 -26.73 8.49
CA ASP A 229 4.65 -26.26 9.72
C ASP A 229 5.51 -25.15 10.37
N ASN A 230 4.96 -24.52 11.40
CA ASN A 230 5.66 -23.44 12.10
C ASN A 230 6.39 -23.99 13.33
N ASN A 231 7.71 -23.90 13.34
CA ASN A 231 8.54 -24.17 14.50
C ASN A 231 9.07 -22.85 15.10
N ASN A 232 8.33 -22.27 16.04
CA ASN A 232 8.69 -21.03 16.75
C ASN A 232 9.05 -19.83 15.84
N GLY A 233 8.46 -19.76 14.67
CA GLY A 233 8.69 -18.67 13.73
C GLY A 233 9.48 -19.07 12.49
N ASP A 234 10.18 -20.18 12.55
CA ASP A 234 10.97 -20.77 11.46
C ASP A 234 10.22 -21.92 10.76
N PRO A 235 10.61 -22.27 9.52
CA PRO A 235 10.12 -23.47 8.87
C PRO A 235 10.46 -24.72 9.69
N GLY A 236 9.44 -25.50 10.07
CA GLY A 236 9.58 -26.73 10.82
C GLY A 236 9.55 -27.99 9.94
N GLN A 237 8.64 -28.91 10.24
CA GLN A 237 8.49 -30.13 9.48
C GLN A 237 7.87 -29.86 8.10
N GLU A 238 8.39 -30.52 7.07
CA GLU A 238 7.80 -30.50 5.73
C GLU A 238 6.44 -31.22 5.75
N VAL A 239 5.39 -30.48 5.40
CA VAL A 239 4.00 -30.98 5.35
C VAL A 239 3.60 -31.36 3.92
N TYR A 240 4.11 -30.61 2.94
CA TYR A 240 3.86 -30.83 1.53
C TYR A 240 5.06 -30.38 0.70
N LYS A 241 5.32 -31.10 -0.39
CA LYS A 241 6.34 -30.72 -1.36
C LYS A 241 5.96 -31.17 -2.75
N ASP A 242 6.14 -30.28 -3.71
CA ASP A 242 5.95 -30.57 -5.13
C ASP A 242 7.05 -29.91 -5.96
N THR A 243 7.29 -30.43 -7.15
CA THR A 243 8.24 -29.85 -8.10
C THR A 243 7.47 -29.18 -9.23
N VAL A 244 7.62 -27.87 -9.33
CA VAL A 244 6.88 -27.01 -10.23
C VAL A 244 7.81 -26.45 -11.30
N GLU A 245 7.31 -26.35 -12.54
CA GLU A 245 8.00 -25.68 -13.64
C GLU A 245 7.72 -24.18 -13.59
N ILE A 246 8.72 -23.39 -14.01
CA ILE A 246 8.56 -21.94 -14.11
C ILE A 246 7.79 -21.64 -15.39
N GLU A 247 6.64 -20.98 -15.24
CA GLU A 247 5.87 -20.45 -16.37
C GLU A 247 5.86 -18.92 -16.29
N TYR A 248 6.24 -18.26 -17.37
CA TYR A 248 6.02 -16.84 -17.55
C TYR A 248 4.68 -16.61 -18.21
N LYS A 249 3.70 -16.20 -17.43
CA LYS A 249 2.44 -15.70 -18.00
C LYS A 249 2.59 -14.20 -18.24
N ASP A 250 1.85 -13.70 -19.23
CA ASP A 250 1.83 -12.32 -19.72
C ASP A 250 2.21 -11.29 -18.66
N ARG A 251 3.05 -10.32 -19.02
CA ARG A 251 3.55 -9.26 -18.16
C ARG A 251 2.44 -8.72 -17.24
N GLY A 252 2.52 -9.03 -15.97
CA GLY A 252 1.59 -8.55 -14.95
C GLY A 252 0.61 -9.56 -14.36
N LYS A 253 0.60 -10.82 -14.77
CA LYS A 253 -0.30 -11.85 -14.21
C LYS A 253 0.45 -12.84 -13.32
N PHE A 254 -0.20 -13.28 -12.24
CA PHE A 254 0.31 -14.37 -11.40
C PHE A 254 0.10 -15.72 -12.08
N THR A 255 1.01 -16.67 -11.84
CA THR A 255 0.86 -18.09 -12.18
C THR A 255 0.22 -18.84 -11.02
N ASN A 256 -0.73 -19.70 -11.34
CA ASN A 256 -1.39 -20.60 -10.38
C ASN A 256 -0.56 -21.86 -10.17
#